data_401ee7361f6843bcbddc33c806f637a6
#
_entry.id   401ee7361f6843bcbddc33c806f637a6
#
_cell.length_a   1.000
_cell.length_b   1.000
_cell.length_c   1.000
_cell.angle_alpha   90.00
_cell.angle_beta   90.00
_cell.angle_gamma   90.00
#
_symmetry.space_group_name_H-M   'P 1'
#
loop_
_entity.id
_entity.type
_entity.pdbx_description
1 polymer ?
#
loop_
_entity_poly.entity_id
_entity_poly.type
_entity_poly.pdbx_seq_one_letter_code
_entity_poly.pdbx_strand_id
1 'polypeptide(L)'
;MTPYLRLAFAFAVATLFYPGLAIFGSGGFAAFFSHPALIALAIITCFLSAAWLLSSGNASPGEREDRANRWVLVFFALIGLLDTYLPAYTDRTGFWTMDGEAIRWLGVALFAGGGALRMWPVFVLGHRFSGLVAIQRGHTLVTDGIFSVVRNPSYLGMLILTFGWALAFRSWVGVLLAVLLIPSLVARIRAEEGLLRTQFGDEYEAYLSRTSRLIPGLY
;
A
#
# COMPACT_ATOMS: atom_id res chain seq x y z
N MET A 1 24.25 -2.68 -16.84
CA MET A 1 22.80 -2.47 -16.95
C MET A 1 22.51 -1.00 -16.74
N THR A 2 21.83 -0.37 -17.69
CA THR A 2 21.41 1.04 -17.55
C THR A 2 20.44 1.18 -16.36
N PRO A 3 20.33 2.38 -15.73
CA PRO A 3 19.40 2.61 -14.62
C PRO A 3 17.95 2.20 -14.96
N TYR A 4 17.52 2.46 -16.19
CA TYR A 4 16.18 2.07 -16.71
C TYR A 4 16.00 0.56 -16.77
N LEU A 5 17.03 -0.20 -17.14
CA LEU A 5 16.96 -1.66 -17.21
C LEU A 5 16.86 -2.28 -15.82
N ARG A 6 17.53 -1.71 -14.81
CA ARG A 6 17.42 -2.13 -13.40
C ARG A 6 16.04 -1.84 -12.84
N LEU A 7 15.48 -0.68 -13.16
CA LEU A 7 14.13 -0.30 -12.73
C LEU A 7 13.06 -1.21 -13.37
N ALA A 8 13.16 -1.44 -14.69
CA ALA A 8 12.27 -2.33 -15.41
C ALA A 8 12.37 -3.78 -14.91
N PHE A 9 13.59 -4.26 -14.61
CA PHE A 9 13.80 -5.59 -14.04
C PHE A 9 13.21 -5.71 -12.62
N ALA A 10 13.49 -4.75 -11.74
CA ALA A 10 12.94 -4.74 -10.39
C ALA A 10 11.41 -4.69 -10.40
N PHE A 11 10.85 -3.92 -11.32
CA PHE A 11 9.42 -3.86 -11.53
C PHE A 11 8.84 -5.19 -12.05
N ALA A 12 9.44 -5.78 -13.09
CA ALA A 12 9.00 -7.06 -13.63
C ALA A 12 9.05 -8.14 -12.55
N VAL A 13 10.12 -8.17 -11.75
CA VAL A 13 10.24 -9.08 -10.60
C VAL A 13 9.12 -8.81 -9.58
N ALA A 14 8.89 -7.58 -9.17
CA ALA A 14 7.83 -7.25 -8.21
C ALA A 14 6.44 -7.59 -8.77
N THR A 15 6.16 -7.22 -10.02
CA THR A 15 4.85 -7.43 -10.67
C THR A 15 4.55 -8.89 -10.95
N LEU A 16 5.57 -9.73 -11.21
CA LEU A 16 5.40 -11.15 -11.47
C LEU A 16 5.52 -11.98 -10.18
N PHE A 17 6.34 -11.55 -9.24
CA PHE A 17 6.60 -12.29 -8.01
C PHE A 17 5.38 -12.31 -7.08
N TYR A 18 4.76 -11.15 -6.83
CA TYR A 18 3.56 -11.08 -5.96
C TYR A 18 2.37 -11.86 -6.54
N PRO A 19 1.90 -11.63 -7.78
CA PRO A 19 0.86 -12.47 -8.37
C PRO A 19 1.27 -13.95 -8.47
N GLY A 20 2.54 -14.24 -8.74
CA GLY A 20 3.07 -15.59 -8.78
C GLY A 20 2.91 -16.33 -7.46
N LEU A 21 3.17 -15.68 -6.33
CA LEU A 21 2.94 -16.23 -4.99
C LEU A 21 1.45 -16.49 -4.72
N ALA A 22 0.57 -15.58 -5.12
CA ALA A 22 -0.88 -15.75 -4.97
C ALA A 22 -1.39 -16.92 -5.84
N ILE A 23 -0.93 -17.02 -7.08
CA ILE A 23 -1.24 -18.14 -7.98
C ILE A 23 -0.75 -19.47 -7.38
N PHE A 24 0.47 -19.49 -6.86
CA PHE A 24 1.04 -20.67 -6.20
C PHE A 24 0.24 -21.05 -4.95
N GLY A 25 -0.11 -20.07 -4.09
CA GLY A 25 -0.98 -20.26 -2.93
C GLY A 25 -2.33 -20.85 -3.30
N SER A 26 -2.93 -20.39 -4.41
CA SER A 26 -4.21 -20.88 -4.94
C SER A 26 -4.14 -22.30 -5.54
N GLY A 27 -2.95 -22.89 -5.66
CA GLY A 27 -2.77 -24.21 -6.26
C GLY A 27 -2.49 -24.20 -7.76
N GLY A 28 -2.11 -23.06 -8.32
CA GLY A 28 -1.68 -22.90 -9.71
C GLY A 28 -2.63 -22.04 -10.56
N PHE A 29 -2.25 -21.87 -11.82
CA PHE A 29 -2.96 -20.98 -12.77
C PHE A 29 -4.43 -21.36 -12.94
N ALA A 30 -4.73 -22.64 -13.18
CA ALA A 30 -6.10 -23.09 -13.42
C ALA A 30 -7.02 -22.79 -12.22
N ALA A 31 -6.55 -23.01 -11.00
CA ALA A 31 -7.31 -22.74 -9.79
C ALA A 31 -7.51 -21.24 -9.57
N PHE A 32 -6.47 -20.42 -9.73
CA PHE A 32 -6.56 -18.98 -9.56
C PHE A 32 -7.52 -18.35 -10.59
N PHE A 33 -7.35 -18.67 -11.87
CA PHE A 33 -8.14 -18.09 -12.97
C PHE A 33 -9.51 -18.77 -13.17
N SER A 34 -9.90 -19.73 -12.34
CA SER A 34 -11.26 -20.28 -12.30
C SER A 34 -12.28 -19.34 -11.66
N HIS A 35 -11.83 -18.35 -10.86
CA HIS A 35 -12.67 -17.40 -10.17
C HIS A 35 -12.66 -16.02 -10.87
N PRO A 36 -13.79 -15.53 -11.42
CA PRO A 36 -13.85 -14.22 -12.10
C PRO A 36 -13.36 -13.05 -11.21
N ALA A 37 -13.63 -13.10 -9.90
CA ALA A 37 -13.16 -12.10 -8.96
C ALA A 37 -11.61 -12.04 -8.86
N LEU A 38 -10.93 -13.19 -8.90
CA LEU A 38 -9.47 -13.25 -8.88
C LEU A 38 -8.85 -12.81 -10.21
N ILE A 39 -9.55 -13.04 -11.33
CA ILE A 39 -9.17 -12.47 -12.64
C ILE A 39 -9.21 -10.93 -12.56
N ALA A 40 -10.31 -10.37 -12.04
CA ALA A 40 -10.44 -8.93 -11.85
C ALA A 40 -9.34 -8.38 -10.92
N LEU A 41 -9.04 -9.09 -9.82
CA LEU A 41 -7.95 -8.74 -8.89
C LEU A 41 -6.59 -8.69 -9.60
N ALA A 42 -6.29 -9.68 -10.45
CA ALA A 42 -5.05 -9.72 -11.23
C ALA A 42 -4.96 -8.53 -12.21
N ILE A 43 -6.04 -8.24 -12.92
CA ILE A 43 -6.12 -7.10 -13.84
C ILE A 43 -5.87 -5.79 -13.10
N ILE A 44 -6.54 -5.56 -11.95
CA ILE A 44 -6.35 -4.36 -11.13
C ILE A 44 -4.90 -4.28 -10.63
N THR A 45 -4.31 -5.40 -10.19
CA THR A 45 -2.90 -5.45 -9.78
C THR A 45 -1.96 -5.01 -10.91
N CYS A 46 -2.19 -5.47 -12.14
CA CYS A 46 -1.43 -5.02 -13.32
C CYS A 46 -1.58 -3.52 -13.58
N PHE A 47 -2.80 -2.97 -13.47
CA PHE A 47 -3.05 -1.54 -13.63
C PHE A 47 -2.36 -0.71 -12.54
N LEU A 48 -2.45 -1.10 -11.28
CA LEU A 48 -1.78 -0.42 -10.16
C LEU A 48 -0.25 -0.46 -10.31
N SER A 49 0.29 -1.59 -10.75
CA SER A 49 1.71 -1.74 -11.04
C SER A 49 2.15 -0.84 -12.20
N ALA A 50 1.39 -0.77 -13.27
CA ALA A 50 1.65 0.14 -14.39
C ALA A 50 1.58 1.62 -13.94
N ALA A 51 0.57 1.97 -13.13
CA ALA A 51 0.43 3.30 -12.57
C ALA A 51 1.65 3.71 -11.72
N TRP A 52 2.19 2.78 -10.90
CA TRP A 52 3.42 3.02 -10.15
C TRP A 52 4.61 3.32 -11.06
N LEU A 53 4.77 2.59 -12.17
CA LEU A 53 5.84 2.84 -13.15
C LEU A 53 5.76 4.21 -13.81
N LEU A 54 4.54 4.69 -14.05
CA LEU A 54 4.29 5.98 -14.68
C LEU A 54 4.41 7.13 -13.69
N SER A 55 4.51 6.82 -12.38
CA SER A 55 4.66 7.85 -11.35
C SER A 55 6.10 8.38 -11.30
N SER A 56 6.26 9.60 -10.83
CA SER A 56 7.57 10.21 -10.52
C SER A 56 7.99 10.03 -9.06
N GLY A 57 7.28 9.18 -8.31
CA GLY A 57 7.65 8.77 -6.96
C GLY A 57 8.99 8.05 -6.93
N ASN A 58 9.71 8.17 -5.84
CA ASN A 58 11.08 7.65 -5.71
C ASN A 58 11.30 6.94 -4.36
N ALA A 59 12.48 6.39 -4.16
CA ALA A 59 12.98 5.83 -2.90
C ALA A 59 14.28 6.53 -2.47
N SER A 60 14.39 7.83 -2.79
CA SER A 60 15.54 8.64 -2.43
C SER A 60 15.52 8.99 -0.94
N PRO A 61 16.67 8.97 -0.24
CA PRO A 61 16.79 9.47 1.12
C PRO A 61 16.63 11.00 1.21
N GLY A 62 16.58 11.70 0.06
CA GLY A 62 16.43 13.15 0.01
C GLY A 62 17.56 13.90 0.73
N GLU A 63 17.24 15.10 1.25
CA GLU A 63 18.15 15.92 2.04
C GLU A 63 18.18 15.50 3.52
N ARG A 64 17.09 14.95 4.02
CA ARG A 64 16.94 14.49 5.40
C ARG A 64 16.11 13.20 5.44
N GLU A 65 16.61 12.17 6.11
CA GLU A 65 15.93 10.87 6.25
C GLU A 65 15.92 10.42 7.73
N ASP A 66 14.80 9.87 8.16
CA ASP A 66 14.72 9.09 9.42
C ASP A 66 15.11 7.64 9.16
N ARG A 67 16.42 7.35 9.32
CA ARG A 67 16.95 5.99 9.13
C ARG A 67 16.49 5.02 10.22
N ALA A 68 16.14 5.51 11.40
CA ALA A 68 15.65 4.66 12.48
C ALA A 68 14.32 3.99 12.14
N ASN A 69 13.55 4.56 11.21
CA ASN A 69 12.27 3.99 10.76
C ASN A 69 12.41 2.92 9.67
N ARG A 70 13.61 2.60 9.18
CA ARG A 70 13.81 1.62 8.09
C ARG A 70 13.35 0.20 8.43
N TRP A 71 13.33 -0.18 9.71
CA TRP A 71 12.80 -1.48 10.13
C TRP A 71 11.36 -1.71 9.70
N VAL A 72 10.56 -0.63 9.59
CA VAL A 72 9.17 -0.71 9.13
C VAL A 72 9.09 -1.24 7.69
N LEU A 73 10.05 -0.90 6.83
CA LEU A 73 10.10 -1.42 5.45
C LEU A 73 10.33 -2.93 5.42
N VAL A 74 11.21 -3.43 6.29
CA VAL A 74 11.45 -4.88 6.44
C VAL A 74 10.18 -5.57 6.92
N PHE A 75 9.50 -4.99 7.89
CA PHE A 75 8.24 -5.51 8.42
C PHE A 75 7.14 -5.49 7.34
N PHE A 76 7.01 -4.40 6.58
CA PHE A 76 6.08 -4.31 5.45
C PHE A 76 6.38 -5.37 4.38
N ALA A 77 7.65 -5.61 4.07
CA ALA A 77 8.03 -6.65 3.11
C ALA A 77 7.66 -8.05 3.61
N LEU A 78 7.93 -8.36 4.88
CA LEU A 78 7.58 -9.65 5.49
C LEU A 78 6.07 -9.88 5.51
N ILE A 79 5.30 -8.90 6.03
CA ILE A 79 3.84 -8.99 6.05
C ILE A 79 3.31 -9.06 4.61
N GLY A 80 3.84 -8.27 3.68
CA GLY A 80 3.43 -8.30 2.27
C GLY A 80 3.64 -9.67 1.60
N LEU A 81 4.77 -10.34 1.88
CA LEU A 81 5.02 -11.71 1.40
C LEU A 81 4.00 -12.70 1.97
N LEU A 82 3.76 -12.64 3.29
CA LEU A 82 2.80 -13.51 3.96
C LEU A 82 1.37 -13.23 3.47
N ASP A 83 0.99 -11.97 3.34
CA ASP A 83 -0.33 -11.55 2.88
C ASP A 83 -0.59 -11.92 1.42
N THR A 84 0.45 -11.99 0.60
CA THR A 84 0.30 -12.43 -0.79
C THR A 84 0.06 -13.94 -0.90
N TYR A 85 0.73 -14.75 -0.08
CA TYR A 85 0.66 -16.21 -0.16
C TYR A 85 -0.43 -16.82 0.72
N LEU A 86 -0.46 -16.47 2.02
CA LEU A 86 -1.30 -17.14 3.01
C LEU A 86 -2.81 -17.00 2.75
N PRO A 87 -3.36 -15.83 2.39
CA PRO A 87 -4.78 -15.73 2.05
C PRO A 87 -5.18 -16.65 0.90
N ALA A 88 -4.38 -16.70 -0.16
CA ALA A 88 -4.62 -17.59 -1.29
C ALA A 88 -4.56 -19.07 -0.91
N TYR A 89 -3.60 -19.44 -0.06
CA TYR A 89 -3.45 -20.79 0.47
C TYR A 89 -4.62 -21.19 1.37
N THR A 90 -5.04 -20.32 2.29
CA THR A 90 -6.14 -20.60 3.22
C THR A 90 -7.49 -20.68 2.50
N ASP A 91 -7.71 -19.84 1.48
CA ASP A 91 -8.89 -19.94 0.64
C ASP A 91 -8.97 -21.28 -0.11
N ARG A 92 -7.86 -21.75 -0.69
CA ARG A 92 -7.77 -23.05 -1.35
C ARG A 92 -8.04 -24.22 -0.41
N THR A 93 -7.51 -24.16 0.80
CA THR A 93 -7.62 -25.25 1.78
C THR A 93 -8.90 -25.21 2.61
N GLY A 94 -9.70 -24.13 2.52
CA GLY A 94 -10.85 -23.91 3.35
C GLY A 94 -10.51 -23.65 4.83
N PHE A 95 -9.25 -23.31 5.12
CA PHE A 95 -8.82 -23.05 6.48
C PHE A 95 -9.16 -21.61 6.90
N TRP A 96 -10.00 -21.45 7.89
CA TRP A 96 -10.39 -20.16 8.47
C TRP A 96 -10.80 -19.14 7.39
N THR A 97 -11.77 -19.55 6.57
CA THR A 97 -12.30 -18.76 5.44
C THR A 97 -13.67 -18.18 5.75
N MET A 98 -14.02 -17.16 5.00
CA MET A 98 -15.36 -16.57 4.96
C MET A 98 -16.18 -17.23 3.86
N ASP A 99 -17.52 -17.25 4.01
CA ASP A 99 -18.41 -17.81 2.99
C ASP A 99 -18.92 -16.73 2.02
N GLY A 100 -19.12 -17.15 0.78
CA GLY A 100 -19.85 -16.40 -0.25
C GLY A 100 -18.96 -15.63 -1.24
N GLU A 101 -19.39 -15.67 -2.50
CA GLU A 101 -18.73 -14.95 -3.61
C GLU A 101 -18.87 -13.41 -3.49
N ALA A 102 -19.93 -12.95 -2.81
CA ALA A 102 -20.12 -11.51 -2.58
C ALA A 102 -18.97 -10.89 -1.79
N ILE A 103 -18.36 -11.64 -0.84
CA ILE A 103 -17.19 -11.19 -0.07
C ILE A 103 -15.97 -11.04 -0.98
N ARG A 104 -15.78 -11.94 -1.95
CA ARG A 104 -14.67 -11.78 -2.93
C ARG A 104 -14.81 -10.49 -3.72
N TRP A 105 -16.01 -10.23 -4.24
CA TRP A 105 -16.26 -9.02 -5.03
C TRP A 105 -16.15 -7.74 -4.19
N LEU A 106 -16.61 -7.77 -2.93
CA LEU A 106 -16.35 -6.69 -1.98
C LEU A 106 -14.84 -6.47 -1.80
N GLY A 107 -14.09 -7.57 -1.65
CA GLY A 107 -12.63 -7.54 -1.57
C GLY A 107 -11.99 -6.89 -2.81
N VAL A 108 -12.42 -7.28 -4.00
CA VAL A 108 -11.94 -6.70 -5.27
C VAL A 108 -12.25 -5.20 -5.34
N ALA A 109 -13.46 -4.77 -4.95
CA ALA A 109 -13.85 -3.36 -4.93
C ALA A 109 -13.00 -2.54 -3.94
N LEU A 110 -12.78 -3.06 -2.73
CA LEU A 110 -11.90 -2.42 -1.74
C LEU A 110 -10.45 -2.39 -2.22
N PHE A 111 -9.95 -3.46 -2.84
CA PHE A 111 -8.61 -3.50 -3.41
C PHE A 111 -8.42 -2.44 -4.50
N ALA A 112 -9.38 -2.29 -5.40
CA ALA A 112 -9.35 -1.26 -6.43
C ALA A 112 -9.41 0.16 -5.84
N GLY A 113 -10.37 0.42 -4.97
CA GLY A 113 -10.54 1.73 -4.32
C GLY A 113 -9.37 2.11 -3.42
N GLY A 114 -8.87 1.16 -2.63
CA GLY A 114 -7.69 1.33 -1.79
C GLY A 114 -6.42 1.56 -2.63
N GLY A 115 -6.28 0.83 -3.73
CA GLY A 115 -5.18 1.00 -4.68
C GLY A 115 -5.20 2.38 -5.34
N ALA A 116 -6.36 2.84 -5.80
CA ALA A 116 -6.53 4.18 -6.35
C ALA A 116 -6.19 5.26 -5.32
N LEU A 117 -6.71 5.13 -4.09
CA LEU A 117 -6.42 6.05 -2.99
C LEU A 117 -4.92 6.04 -2.61
N ARG A 118 -4.26 4.89 -2.69
CA ARG A 118 -2.82 4.79 -2.44
C ARG A 118 -2.00 5.49 -3.51
N MET A 119 -2.40 5.36 -4.78
CA MET A 119 -1.66 5.94 -5.91
C MET A 119 -1.91 7.43 -6.09
N TRP A 120 -3.08 7.94 -5.74
CA TRP A 120 -3.42 9.35 -5.90
C TRP A 120 -2.38 10.30 -5.30
N PRO A 121 -1.99 10.18 -4.00
CA PRO A 121 -0.96 11.03 -3.41
C PRO A 121 0.40 10.93 -4.11
N VAL A 122 0.74 9.75 -4.66
CA VAL A 122 1.99 9.56 -5.40
C VAL A 122 2.03 10.45 -6.64
N PHE A 123 0.91 10.55 -7.37
CA PHE A 123 0.80 11.43 -8.53
C PHE A 123 0.74 12.91 -8.16
N VAL A 124 0.00 13.26 -7.10
CA VAL A 124 -0.11 14.66 -6.62
C VAL A 124 1.24 15.18 -6.11
N LEU A 125 1.96 14.38 -5.34
CA LEU A 125 3.26 14.76 -4.78
C LEU A 125 4.40 14.66 -5.80
N GLY A 126 4.26 13.78 -6.80
CA GLY A 126 5.26 13.57 -7.84
C GLY A 126 6.64 13.27 -7.25
N HIS A 127 7.67 14.02 -7.64
CA HIS A 127 9.06 13.85 -7.17
C HIS A 127 9.25 14.12 -5.67
N ARG A 128 8.28 14.78 -5.01
CA ARG A 128 8.26 14.98 -3.54
C ARG A 128 7.87 13.72 -2.78
N PHE A 129 7.20 12.77 -3.44
CA PHE A 129 6.86 11.50 -2.84
C PHE A 129 8.10 10.61 -2.73
N SER A 130 8.36 10.10 -1.52
CA SER A 130 9.40 9.09 -1.29
C SER A 130 8.81 7.85 -0.60
N GLY A 131 9.28 6.68 -1.00
CA GLY A 131 9.05 5.42 -0.28
C GLY A 131 9.79 5.35 1.05
N LEU A 132 10.71 6.30 1.33
CA LEU A 132 11.37 6.47 2.62
C LEU A 132 10.72 7.60 3.41
N VAL A 133 10.92 7.63 4.74
CA VAL A 133 10.56 8.79 5.57
C VAL A 133 11.65 9.84 5.37
N ALA A 134 11.45 10.73 4.39
CA ALA A 134 12.49 11.65 3.93
C ALA A 134 11.91 12.95 3.39
N ILE A 135 12.63 14.04 3.62
CA ILE A 135 12.38 15.35 3.01
C ILE A 135 13.17 15.43 1.69
N GLN A 136 12.47 15.62 0.60
CA GLN A 136 13.04 15.78 -0.72
C GLN A 136 13.48 17.23 -0.95
N ARG A 137 14.40 17.45 -1.88
CA ARG A 137 14.85 18.80 -2.23
C ARG A 137 13.69 19.66 -2.73
N GLY A 138 13.57 20.87 -2.18
CA GLY A 138 12.48 21.78 -2.52
C GLY A 138 11.10 21.30 -2.06
N HIS A 139 11.05 20.46 -1.01
CA HIS A 139 9.79 19.96 -0.45
C HIS A 139 8.94 21.14 0.05
N THR A 140 7.71 21.22 -0.44
CA THR A 140 6.67 22.15 0.02
C THR A 140 5.52 21.35 0.63
N LEU A 141 4.90 21.89 1.67
CA LEU A 141 3.75 21.27 2.29
C LEU A 141 2.54 21.35 1.34
N VAL A 142 1.95 20.17 1.05
CA VAL A 142 0.71 20.06 0.26
C VAL A 142 -0.45 19.88 1.21
N THR A 143 -1.40 20.80 1.19
CA THR A 143 -2.53 20.85 2.14
C THR A 143 -3.89 20.93 1.47
N ASP A 144 -3.95 20.87 0.14
CA ASP A 144 -5.16 20.97 -0.69
C ASP A 144 -5.67 19.61 -1.15
N GLY A 145 -6.80 19.58 -1.82
CA GLY A 145 -7.44 18.38 -2.32
C GLY A 145 -7.73 17.38 -1.19
N ILE A 146 -7.34 16.11 -1.36
CA ILE A 146 -7.54 15.07 -0.34
C ILE A 146 -6.76 15.35 0.95
N PHE A 147 -5.63 16.07 0.84
CA PHE A 147 -4.81 16.43 2.00
C PHE A 147 -5.46 17.49 2.89
N SER A 148 -6.51 18.20 2.42
CA SER A 148 -7.28 19.11 3.27
C SER A 148 -8.16 18.38 4.30
N VAL A 149 -8.38 17.08 4.13
CA VAL A 149 -9.21 16.23 4.99
C VAL A 149 -8.37 15.20 5.74
N VAL A 150 -7.51 14.47 5.01
CA VAL A 150 -6.68 13.37 5.54
C VAL A 150 -5.22 13.65 5.19
N ARG A 151 -4.35 13.64 6.21
CA ARG A 151 -2.91 13.88 6.02
C ARG A 151 -2.17 12.73 5.35
N ASN A 152 -2.64 11.50 5.59
CA ASN A 152 -1.95 10.29 5.15
C ASN A 152 -2.83 9.40 4.25
N PRO A 153 -3.38 9.93 3.14
CA PRO A 153 -4.34 9.19 2.30
C PRO A 153 -3.72 7.95 1.64
N SER A 154 -2.42 7.99 1.32
CA SER A 154 -1.70 6.83 0.78
C SER A 154 -1.64 5.66 1.76
N TYR A 155 -1.49 5.93 3.07
CA TYR A 155 -1.49 4.89 4.10
C TYR A 155 -2.89 4.35 4.37
N LEU A 156 -3.92 5.19 4.32
CA LEU A 156 -5.32 4.75 4.36
C LEU A 156 -5.61 3.83 3.17
N GLY A 157 -5.20 4.23 1.96
CA GLY A 157 -5.32 3.42 0.76
C GLY A 157 -4.61 2.07 0.89
N MET A 158 -3.43 2.02 1.51
CA MET A 158 -2.71 0.77 1.76
C MET A 158 -3.50 -0.16 2.68
N LEU A 159 -4.08 0.34 3.77
CA LEU A 159 -4.90 -0.48 4.66
C LEU A 159 -6.13 -1.03 3.94
N ILE A 160 -6.88 -0.18 3.22
CA ILE A 160 -8.08 -0.59 2.49
C ILE A 160 -7.71 -1.65 1.43
N LEU A 161 -6.61 -1.46 0.71
CA LEU A 161 -6.11 -2.39 -0.30
C LEU A 161 -5.76 -3.75 0.33
N THR A 162 -5.06 -3.77 1.47
CA THR A 162 -4.67 -5.01 2.15
C THR A 162 -5.90 -5.76 2.69
N PHE A 163 -6.85 -5.05 3.29
CA PHE A 163 -8.14 -5.66 3.66
C PHE A 163 -8.90 -6.18 2.44
N GLY A 164 -8.90 -5.42 1.34
CA GLY A 164 -9.51 -5.84 0.08
C GLY A 164 -8.91 -7.13 -0.46
N TRP A 165 -7.57 -7.28 -0.40
CA TRP A 165 -6.86 -8.51 -0.76
C TRP A 165 -7.32 -9.68 0.10
N ALA A 166 -7.33 -9.52 1.43
CA ALA A 166 -7.78 -10.54 2.37
C ALA A 166 -9.21 -11.02 2.09
N LEU A 167 -10.14 -10.10 1.80
CA LEU A 167 -11.53 -10.44 1.48
C LEU A 167 -11.67 -11.07 0.09
N ALA A 168 -10.86 -10.67 -0.90
CA ALA A 168 -10.87 -11.29 -2.22
C ALA A 168 -10.49 -12.78 -2.16
N PHE A 169 -9.66 -13.16 -1.21
CA PHE A 169 -9.33 -14.56 -0.87
C PHE A 169 -10.16 -15.11 0.29
N ARG A 170 -11.20 -14.41 0.75
CA ARG A 170 -12.09 -14.84 1.85
C ARG A 170 -11.34 -15.29 3.11
N SER A 171 -10.17 -14.73 3.40
CA SER A 171 -9.23 -15.21 4.41
C SER A 171 -9.24 -14.38 5.69
N TRP A 172 -9.59 -15.00 6.81
CA TRP A 172 -9.40 -14.39 8.13
C TRP A 172 -7.92 -14.25 8.49
N VAL A 173 -7.05 -15.13 7.96
CA VAL A 173 -5.60 -14.99 8.14
C VAL A 173 -5.10 -13.71 7.46
N GLY A 174 -5.60 -13.39 6.26
CA GLY A 174 -5.29 -12.12 5.59
C GLY A 174 -5.80 -10.91 6.38
N VAL A 175 -7.01 -10.99 6.94
CA VAL A 175 -7.54 -9.92 7.82
C VAL A 175 -6.63 -9.72 9.04
N LEU A 176 -6.16 -10.79 9.67
CA LEU A 176 -5.22 -10.72 10.77
C LEU A 176 -3.90 -10.05 10.36
N LEU A 177 -3.34 -10.40 9.21
CA LEU A 177 -2.13 -9.78 8.67
C LEU A 177 -2.33 -8.28 8.40
N ALA A 178 -3.49 -7.88 7.84
CA ALA A 178 -3.85 -6.48 7.66
C ALA A 178 -3.93 -5.71 8.99
N VAL A 179 -4.47 -6.33 10.03
CA VAL A 179 -4.50 -5.75 11.39
C VAL A 179 -3.10 -5.64 11.97
N LEU A 180 -2.25 -6.65 11.80
CA LEU A 180 -0.86 -6.63 12.25
C LEU A 180 -0.01 -5.56 11.56
N LEU A 181 -0.42 -5.09 10.39
CA LEU A 181 0.23 -3.98 9.69
C LEU A 181 0.03 -2.63 10.40
N ILE A 182 -1.08 -2.45 11.14
CA ILE A 182 -1.49 -1.16 11.71
C ILE A 182 -0.44 -0.57 12.67
N PRO A 183 0.14 -1.31 13.64
CA PRO A 183 1.14 -0.71 14.54
C PRO A 183 2.36 -0.16 13.82
N SER A 184 2.89 -0.89 12.84
CA SER A 184 4.05 -0.47 12.06
C SER A 184 3.72 0.72 11.15
N LEU A 185 2.49 0.77 10.61
CA LEU A 185 1.98 1.90 9.86
C LEU A 185 1.88 3.16 10.73
N VAL A 186 1.36 3.03 11.96
CA VAL A 186 1.28 4.15 12.92
C VAL A 186 2.68 4.63 13.30
N ALA A 187 3.64 3.73 13.51
CA ALA A 187 5.03 4.09 13.78
C ALA A 187 5.64 4.89 12.61
N ARG A 188 5.37 4.46 11.38
CA ARG A 188 5.83 5.17 10.19
C ARG A 188 5.21 6.55 10.04
N ILE A 189 3.89 6.67 10.20
CA ILE A 189 3.18 7.96 10.14
C ILE A 189 3.74 8.93 11.19
N ARG A 190 3.97 8.46 12.42
CA ARG A 190 4.54 9.31 13.48
C ARG A 190 5.94 9.81 13.14
N ALA A 191 6.78 8.96 12.57
CA ALA A 191 8.11 9.34 12.13
C ALA A 191 8.07 10.39 11.01
N GLU A 192 7.18 10.21 10.03
CA GLU A 192 6.99 11.15 8.92
C GLU A 192 6.43 12.49 9.41
N GLU A 193 5.39 12.48 10.26
CA GLU A 193 4.86 13.70 10.88
C GLU A 193 5.91 14.42 11.75
N GLY A 194 6.77 13.69 12.48
CA GLY A 194 7.87 14.26 13.24
C GLY A 194 8.90 14.97 12.37
N LEU A 195 9.22 14.39 11.21
CA LEU A 195 10.13 14.97 10.24
C LEU A 195 9.53 16.24 9.61
N LEU A 196 8.24 16.20 9.25
CA LEU A 196 7.51 17.35 8.70
C LEU A 196 7.38 18.49 9.71
N ARG A 197 7.14 18.20 10.98
CA ARG A 197 7.13 19.20 12.07
C ARG A 197 8.49 19.92 12.18
N THR A 198 9.57 19.15 12.12
CA THR A 198 10.91 19.73 12.20
C THR A 198 11.22 20.63 10.98
N GLN A 199 10.64 20.30 9.82
CA GLN A 199 10.88 21.00 8.56
C GLN A 199 10.02 22.25 8.43
N PHE A 200 8.74 22.20 8.79
CA PHE A 200 7.75 23.25 8.51
C PHE A 200 7.23 23.98 9.76
N GLY A 201 7.58 23.53 10.97
CA GLY A 201 7.25 24.22 12.22
C GLY A 201 5.76 24.56 12.36
N ASP A 202 5.47 25.84 12.62
CA ASP A 202 4.12 26.36 12.87
C ASP A 202 3.15 26.15 11.69
N GLU A 203 3.66 26.14 10.45
CA GLU A 203 2.85 25.85 9.26
C GLU A 203 2.27 24.43 9.34
N TYR A 204 3.09 23.46 9.77
CA TYR A 204 2.64 22.08 9.92
C TYR A 204 1.68 21.93 11.12
N GLU A 205 1.92 22.61 12.24
CA GLU A 205 1.00 22.58 13.39
C GLU A 205 -0.39 23.14 13.03
N ALA A 206 -0.45 24.23 12.27
CA ALA A 206 -1.70 24.80 11.76
C ALA A 206 -2.41 23.81 10.80
N TYR A 207 -1.67 23.02 10.05
CA TYR A 207 -2.23 21.96 9.19
C TYR A 207 -2.78 20.79 10.02
N LEU A 208 -2.06 20.35 11.07
CA LEU A 208 -2.50 19.29 11.97
C LEU A 208 -3.82 19.60 12.66
N SER A 209 -4.05 20.86 13.05
CA SER A 209 -5.23 21.26 13.82
C SER A 209 -6.55 21.14 13.02
N ARG A 210 -6.48 21.14 11.69
CA ARG A 210 -7.66 21.15 10.80
C ARG A 210 -7.86 19.86 10.00
N THR A 211 -6.98 18.86 10.16
CA THR A 211 -7.01 17.64 9.35
C THR A 211 -6.89 16.40 10.22
N SER A 212 -7.47 15.29 9.74
CA SER A 212 -7.37 13.99 10.40
C SER A 212 -6.12 13.21 9.93
N ARG A 213 -5.57 12.36 10.79
CA ARG A 213 -4.37 11.57 10.45
C ARG A 213 -4.64 10.52 9.39
N LEU A 214 -5.68 9.71 9.57
CA LEU A 214 -6.09 8.62 8.65
C LEU A 214 -7.58 8.64 8.37
N ILE A 215 -8.40 8.61 9.42
CA ILE A 215 -9.86 8.47 9.31
C ILE A 215 -10.50 9.73 9.86
N PRO A 216 -11.26 10.49 9.03
CA PRO A 216 -11.93 11.70 9.48
C PRO A 216 -12.81 11.47 10.71
N GLY A 217 -12.61 12.28 11.74
CA GLY A 217 -13.36 12.20 13.00
C GLY A 217 -12.99 11.09 13.95
N LEU A 218 -12.07 10.17 13.58
CA LEU A 218 -11.65 9.05 14.42
C LEU A 218 -10.16 9.11 14.78
N TYR A 219 -9.29 9.32 13.82
CA TYR A 219 -7.83 9.31 14.02
C TYR A 219 -7.09 10.14 12.97
#